data_8a9759bba0cba5ce5e86d35e996aeed7
#
_entry.id   8a9759bba0cba5ce5e86d35e996aeed7
#
_cell.length_a   1.000
_cell.length_b   1.000
_cell.length_c   1.000
_cell.angle_alpha   90.00
_cell.angle_beta   90.00
_cell.angle_gamma   90.00
#
_symmetry.space_group_name_H-M   'P 1'
#
loop_
_entity.id
_entity.type
_entity.pdbx_description
1 polymer ?
#
loop_
_entity_poly.entity_id
_entity_poly.type
_entity_poly.pdbx_seq_one_letter_code
_entity_poly.pdbx_strand_id
1 'polypeptide(L)'
;ETTMFGSNLQQARWPPTNIADSPEEALARMVMLPGAHFSDPEFSWKFEVAPAGIGFMNGRGIGPQYDGDLFVGAARPFLEGGFLWHFNLTGNRRKIGVDDHRLEDRVADNLNKPSATDPAANAQAIVESESLLFGRNFGVVTDIKTGPNGNLFVVSLSNGAIYEIFRRK
;
A
#
# COMPACT_ATOMS: atom_id res chain seq x y z
N GLU A 1 -6.47 -14.35 0.28
CA GLU A 1 -5.50 -13.51 0.99
C GLU A 1 -4.40 -14.31 1.63
N THR A 2 -4.73 -15.34 2.33
CA THR A 2 -3.77 -16.29 2.89
C THR A 2 -3.04 -17.09 1.83
N THR A 3 -3.59 -17.24 0.66
CA THR A 3 -2.84 -17.72 -0.51
C THR A 3 -1.67 -16.81 -0.88
N MET A 4 -1.68 -15.58 -0.42
CA MET A 4 -0.55 -14.65 -0.60
C MET A 4 0.57 -14.86 0.43
N PHE A 5 0.31 -15.46 1.58
CA PHE A 5 1.37 -15.87 2.51
C PHE A 5 2.18 -17.06 2.00
N GLY A 6 1.54 -17.91 1.26
CA GLY A 6 2.22 -18.89 0.45
C GLY A 6 2.64 -18.33 -0.90
N SER A 7 2.68 -17.01 -1.04
CA SER A 7 2.98 -16.38 -2.30
C SER A 7 4.30 -16.87 -2.88
N ASN A 8 4.43 -16.79 -4.18
CA ASN A 8 5.59 -17.22 -4.96
C ASN A 8 6.93 -16.79 -4.36
N LEU A 9 6.96 -15.69 -3.61
CA LEU A 9 8.18 -15.19 -2.99
C LEU A 9 8.63 -16.07 -1.82
N GLN A 10 7.74 -16.51 -0.97
CA GLN A 10 8.05 -17.45 0.12
C GLN A 10 8.35 -18.84 -0.45
N GLN A 11 7.57 -19.30 -1.41
CA GLN A 11 7.78 -20.58 -2.09
C GLN A 11 9.11 -20.65 -2.81
N ALA A 12 9.57 -19.54 -3.37
CA ALA A 12 10.86 -19.47 -4.06
C ALA A 12 12.07 -19.45 -3.11
N ARG A 13 11.90 -19.03 -1.86
CA ARG A 13 13.01 -18.82 -0.92
C ARG A 13 13.12 -19.86 0.18
N TRP A 14 12.02 -20.52 0.53
CA TRP A 14 11.94 -21.45 1.64
C TRP A 14 11.58 -22.84 1.17
N PRO A 15 12.08 -23.89 1.83
CA PRO A 15 11.67 -25.25 1.53
C PRO A 15 10.14 -25.42 1.63
N PRO A 16 9.53 -26.24 0.77
CA PRO A 16 8.07 -26.48 0.79
C PRO A 16 7.51 -26.86 2.17
N THR A 17 8.31 -27.53 2.98
CA THR A 17 7.94 -27.92 4.35
C THR A 17 7.74 -26.73 5.31
N ASN A 18 8.18 -25.54 4.93
CA ASN A 18 8.03 -24.31 5.72
C ASN A 18 6.84 -23.47 5.27
N ILE A 19 6.13 -23.91 4.24
CA ILE A 19 4.95 -23.22 3.72
C ILE A 19 3.73 -23.80 4.41
N ALA A 20 2.84 -22.91 4.88
CA ALA A 20 1.58 -23.30 5.45
C ALA A 20 0.57 -23.65 4.34
N ASP A 21 -0.14 -24.75 4.50
CA ASP A 21 -1.13 -25.23 3.51
C ASP A 21 -2.50 -24.58 3.74
N SER A 22 -2.71 -23.93 4.89
CA SER A 22 -3.95 -23.25 5.23
C SER A 22 -3.71 -21.99 6.10
N PRO A 23 -4.69 -21.08 6.20
CA PRO A 23 -4.65 -19.94 7.09
C PRO A 23 -4.43 -20.33 8.55
N GLU A 24 -5.13 -21.38 8.99
CA GLU A 24 -5.06 -21.88 10.36
C GLU A 24 -3.68 -22.42 10.66
N GLU A 25 -3.06 -23.11 9.72
CA GLU A 25 -1.69 -23.61 9.85
C GLU A 25 -0.69 -22.46 9.86
N ALA A 26 -0.88 -21.42 9.03
CA ALA A 26 -0.03 -20.24 9.04
C ALA A 26 -0.09 -19.55 10.41
N LEU A 27 -1.27 -19.37 10.96
CA LEU A 27 -1.45 -18.78 12.29
C LEU A 27 -0.83 -19.65 13.39
N ALA A 28 -0.98 -20.97 13.32
CA ALA A 28 -0.42 -21.91 14.30
C ALA A 28 1.12 -21.93 14.28
N ARG A 29 1.74 -21.60 13.16
CA ARG A 29 3.20 -21.55 12.99
C ARG A 29 3.81 -20.17 13.31
N MET A 30 2.99 -19.14 13.45
CA MET A 30 3.49 -17.80 13.77
C MET A 30 4.07 -17.77 15.19
N VAL A 31 5.23 -17.14 15.32
CA VAL A 31 5.80 -16.84 16.64
C VAL A 31 5.00 -15.69 17.26
N MET A 32 4.22 -15.99 18.26
CA MET A 32 3.41 -15.01 18.97
C MET A 32 4.01 -14.73 20.34
N LEU A 33 4.19 -13.46 20.65
CA LEU A 33 4.51 -13.03 22.00
C LEU A 33 3.31 -13.26 22.94
N PRO A 34 3.51 -13.53 24.24
CA PRO A 34 2.42 -13.66 25.19
C PRO A 34 1.48 -12.45 25.15
N GLY A 35 0.19 -12.68 24.96
CA GLY A 35 -0.82 -11.62 24.84
C GLY A 35 -0.88 -10.91 23.49
N ALA A 36 -0.05 -11.30 22.51
CA ALA A 36 -0.17 -10.78 21.14
C ALA A 36 -1.34 -11.42 20.40
N HIS A 37 -1.92 -10.65 19.49
CA HIS A 37 -2.97 -11.11 18.58
C HIS A 37 -2.57 -10.79 17.15
N PHE A 38 -2.75 -11.74 16.26
CA PHE A 38 -2.77 -11.46 14.82
C PHE A 38 -4.12 -10.82 14.46
N SER A 39 -4.06 -9.79 13.65
CA SER A 39 -5.24 -9.24 12.97
C SER A 39 -4.99 -9.21 11.48
N ASP A 40 -6.07 -9.35 10.71
CA ASP A 40 -6.00 -9.21 9.27
C ASP A 40 -5.48 -7.83 8.88
N PRO A 41 -4.84 -7.70 7.70
CA PRO A 41 -4.43 -6.41 7.18
C PRO A 41 -5.62 -5.44 7.08
N GLU A 42 -5.40 -4.16 7.38
CA GLU A 42 -6.41 -3.12 7.15
C GLU A 42 -6.69 -2.88 5.66
N PHE A 43 -5.72 -3.18 4.79
CA PHE A 43 -5.84 -3.17 3.34
C PHE A 43 -4.76 -4.05 2.71
N SER A 44 -5.08 -4.74 1.61
CA SER A 44 -4.12 -5.58 0.90
C SER A 44 -4.24 -5.44 -0.62
N TRP A 45 -3.14 -5.72 -1.31
CA TRP A 45 -3.08 -5.88 -2.76
C TRP A 45 -2.73 -7.32 -3.09
N LYS A 46 -3.58 -7.99 -3.84
CA LYS A 46 -3.35 -9.36 -4.32
C LYS A 46 -2.17 -9.45 -5.29
N PHE A 47 -2.01 -8.42 -6.11
CA PHE A 47 -0.88 -8.30 -7.02
C PHE A 47 0.13 -7.32 -6.43
N GLU A 48 1.39 -7.68 -6.52
CA GLU A 48 2.47 -6.96 -5.88
C GLU A 48 2.58 -5.50 -6.37
N VAL A 49 2.43 -4.57 -5.46
CA VAL A 49 2.68 -3.14 -5.64
C VAL A 49 3.87 -2.64 -4.82
N ALA A 50 4.40 -3.49 -3.95
CA ALA A 50 5.51 -3.21 -3.05
C ALA A 50 5.29 -1.91 -2.25
N PRO A 51 4.30 -1.85 -1.34
CA PRO A 51 4.12 -0.70 -0.46
C PRO A 51 5.35 -0.55 0.43
N ALA A 52 5.90 0.64 0.56
CA ALA A 52 7.12 0.89 1.31
C ALA A 52 7.04 2.15 2.19
N GLY A 53 7.00 3.33 1.59
CA GLY A 53 6.84 4.56 2.37
C GLY A 53 5.44 4.65 2.98
N ILE A 54 5.36 4.97 4.27
CA ILE A 54 4.09 5.19 4.97
C ILE A 54 4.18 6.45 5.82
N GLY A 55 3.13 7.26 5.83
CA GLY A 55 3.06 8.46 6.66
C GLY A 55 1.64 8.96 6.87
N PHE A 56 1.43 9.64 7.98
CA PHE A 56 0.15 10.28 8.29
C PHE A 56 0.25 11.78 8.03
N MET A 57 -0.81 12.33 7.45
CA MET A 57 -0.96 13.78 7.36
C MET A 57 -1.34 14.33 8.73
N ASN A 58 -0.59 15.31 9.19
CA ASN A 58 -0.87 15.99 10.46
C ASN A 58 -0.86 17.50 10.22
N GLY A 59 -2.00 18.01 9.83
CA GLY A 59 -2.16 19.42 9.46
C GLY A 59 -2.93 19.61 8.15
N ARG A 60 -2.97 20.84 7.66
CA ARG A 60 -3.84 21.26 6.55
C ARG A 60 -3.10 21.79 5.32
N GLY A 61 -1.79 21.55 5.22
CA GLY A 61 -0.96 22.09 4.16
C GLY A 61 -1.34 21.63 2.76
N ILE A 62 -1.89 20.41 2.64
CA ILE A 62 -2.42 19.88 1.37
C ILE A 62 -3.96 19.98 1.26
N GLY A 63 -4.62 20.38 2.34
CA GLY A 63 -6.07 20.54 2.43
C GLY A 63 -6.63 19.96 3.72
N PRO A 64 -7.69 20.58 4.30
CA PRO A 64 -8.26 20.13 5.56
C PRO A 64 -8.88 18.73 5.51
N GLN A 65 -9.31 18.28 4.34
CA GLN A 65 -9.90 16.95 4.13
C GLN A 65 -8.92 15.80 4.32
N TYR A 66 -7.61 16.07 4.28
CA TYR A 66 -6.57 15.06 4.44
C TYR A 66 -5.99 14.99 5.86
N ASP A 67 -6.45 15.87 6.76
CA ASP A 67 -5.89 15.95 8.12
C ASP A 67 -6.16 14.66 8.91
N GLY A 68 -5.09 13.97 9.23
CA GLY A 68 -5.11 12.70 9.96
C GLY A 68 -5.15 11.46 9.08
N ASP A 69 -5.18 11.60 7.77
CA ASP A 69 -5.25 10.49 6.84
C ASP A 69 -3.88 9.85 6.58
N LEU A 70 -3.93 8.64 6.05
CA LEU A 70 -2.77 7.80 5.76
C LEU A 70 -2.35 7.95 4.29
N PHE A 71 -1.04 8.06 4.07
CA PHE A 71 -0.42 8.01 2.74
C PHE A 71 0.53 6.83 2.66
N VAL A 72 0.49 6.11 1.54
CA VAL A 72 1.35 4.96 1.27
C VAL A 72 1.98 5.10 -0.10
N GLY A 73 3.29 4.94 -0.18
CA GLY A 73 4.04 5.01 -1.43
C GLY A 73 4.48 3.65 -1.93
N ALA A 74 4.54 3.47 -3.24
CA ALA A 74 5.04 2.27 -3.88
C ALA A 74 6.57 2.25 -3.93
N ALA A 75 7.16 1.05 -3.78
CA ALA A 75 8.57 0.81 -4.06
C ALA A 75 8.83 0.32 -5.49
N ARG A 76 7.81 0.23 -6.34
CA ARG A 76 7.93 -0.20 -7.74
C ARG A 76 7.95 0.99 -8.68
N PRO A 77 9.12 1.36 -9.24
CA PRO A 77 9.25 2.57 -10.06
C PRO A 77 8.51 2.47 -11.41
N PHE A 78 8.26 1.26 -11.91
CA PHE A 78 7.57 1.03 -13.18
C PHE A 78 6.04 1.09 -13.08
N LEU A 79 5.47 1.28 -11.91
CA LEU A 79 4.06 1.66 -11.75
C LEU A 79 3.89 3.14 -12.12
N GLU A 80 3.92 3.44 -13.42
CA GLU A 80 3.86 4.82 -13.95
C GLU A 80 4.78 5.80 -13.19
N GLY A 81 6.03 5.38 -12.98
CA GLY A 81 7.03 6.19 -12.26
C GLY A 81 6.87 6.20 -10.73
N GLY A 82 6.04 5.34 -10.18
CA GLY A 82 5.78 5.23 -8.74
C GLY A 82 4.49 5.93 -8.31
N PHE A 83 3.74 5.24 -7.46
CA PHE A 83 2.44 5.70 -6.97
C PHE A 83 2.52 6.21 -5.54
N LEU A 84 1.63 7.16 -5.24
CA LEU A 84 1.29 7.60 -3.90
C LEU A 84 -0.21 7.42 -3.72
N TRP A 85 -0.61 6.57 -2.80
CA TRP A 85 -2.01 6.33 -2.43
C TRP A 85 -2.39 7.13 -1.19
N HIS A 86 -3.65 7.50 -1.13
CA HIS A 86 -4.28 8.14 0.01
C HIS A 86 -5.40 7.24 0.55
N PHE A 87 -5.43 7.07 1.85
CA PHE A 87 -6.46 6.34 2.57
C PHE A 87 -7.12 7.24 3.59
N ASN A 88 -8.40 7.48 3.40
CA ASN A 88 -9.22 8.14 4.40
C ASN A 88 -9.33 7.26 5.65
N LEU A 89 -9.12 7.82 6.83
CA LEU A 89 -9.22 7.10 8.09
C LEU A 89 -10.51 7.42 8.82
N THR A 90 -11.25 6.38 9.17
CA THR A 90 -12.53 6.44 9.89
C THR A 90 -12.44 5.80 11.28
N GLY A 91 -13.52 5.83 12.05
CA GLY A 91 -13.60 5.12 13.33
C GLY A 91 -12.51 5.52 14.33
N ASN A 92 -12.37 6.81 14.61
CA ASN A 92 -11.29 7.35 15.44
C ASN A 92 -9.90 7.08 14.85
N ARG A 93 -9.79 7.10 13.52
CA ARG A 93 -8.55 6.86 12.74
C ARG A 93 -7.98 5.44 12.91
N ARG A 94 -8.84 4.46 13.18
CA ARG A 94 -8.45 3.06 13.36
C ARG A 94 -8.77 2.17 12.18
N LYS A 95 -9.58 2.65 11.25
CA LYS A 95 -10.05 1.89 10.09
C LYS A 95 -9.84 2.67 8.82
N ILE A 96 -9.46 1.97 7.75
CA ILE A 96 -9.44 2.52 6.42
C ILE A 96 -10.88 2.59 5.91
N GLY A 97 -11.31 3.80 5.54
CA GLY A 97 -12.54 4.03 4.79
C GLY A 97 -12.31 3.82 3.31
N VAL A 98 -13.20 3.12 2.65
CA VAL A 98 -13.21 2.94 1.20
C VAL A 98 -14.60 3.29 0.67
N ASP A 99 -14.63 4.14 -0.35
CA ASP A 99 -15.88 4.55 -1.02
C ASP A 99 -16.12 3.75 -2.30
N ASP A 100 -15.09 3.09 -2.83
CA ASP A 100 -15.16 2.25 -4.01
C ASP A 100 -15.72 0.86 -3.62
N HIS A 101 -16.89 0.51 -4.17
CA HIS A 101 -17.55 -0.75 -3.88
C HIS A 101 -16.72 -2.00 -4.23
N ARG A 102 -15.75 -1.88 -5.15
CA ARG A 102 -14.83 -2.98 -5.48
C ARG A 102 -13.85 -3.28 -4.36
N LEU A 103 -13.66 -2.35 -3.44
CA LEU A 103 -12.72 -2.43 -2.31
C LEU A 103 -13.43 -2.61 -0.96
N GLU A 104 -14.72 -2.98 -0.95
CA GLU A 104 -15.48 -3.20 0.30
C GLU A 104 -14.86 -4.26 1.20
N ASP A 105 -14.25 -5.29 0.61
CA ASP A 105 -13.50 -6.33 1.31
C ASP A 105 -12.07 -5.89 1.69
N ARG A 106 -11.67 -4.68 1.27
CA ARG A 106 -10.32 -4.09 1.50
C ARG A 106 -9.19 -4.85 0.81
N VAL A 107 -9.51 -5.52 -0.28
CA VAL A 107 -8.55 -6.21 -1.14
C VAL A 107 -8.62 -5.63 -2.54
N ALA A 108 -7.48 -5.14 -3.03
CA ALA A 108 -7.34 -4.79 -4.43
C ALA A 108 -6.88 -6.03 -5.21
N ASP A 109 -7.80 -6.77 -5.81
CA ASP A 109 -7.51 -8.09 -6.36
C ASP A 109 -7.71 -8.24 -7.88
N ASN A 110 -8.21 -7.21 -8.56
CA ASN A 110 -8.36 -7.19 -9.99
C ASN A 110 -7.37 -6.25 -10.67
N LEU A 111 -6.92 -6.60 -11.87
CA LEU A 111 -6.15 -5.71 -12.73
C LEU A 111 -7.11 -4.87 -13.58
N ASN A 112 -6.99 -3.55 -13.52
CA ASN A 112 -7.85 -2.66 -14.30
C ASN A 112 -7.57 -2.68 -15.82
N LYS A 113 -6.42 -3.20 -16.23
CA LYS A 113 -6.07 -3.40 -17.65
C LYS A 113 -5.33 -4.73 -17.85
N PRO A 114 -5.97 -5.88 -17.61
CA PRO A 114 -5.31 -7.16 -17.80
C PRO A 114 -4.95 -7.37 -19.27
N SER A 115 -3.75 -7.85 -19.53
CA SER A 115 -3.30 -8.28 -20.85
C SER A 115 -2.87 -9.74 -20.81
N ALA A 116 -3.47 -10.57 -21.63
CA ALA A 116 -3.07 -11.96 -21.77
C ALA A 116 -1.76 -12.14 -22.57
N THR A 117 -1.39 -11.13 -23.37
CA THR A 117 -0.26 -11.20 -24.31
C THR A 117 0.96 -10.41 -23.88
N ASP A 118 0.80 -9.51 -22.91
CA ASP A 118 1.89 -8.66 -22.40
C ASP A 118 1.93 -8.66 -20.87
N PRO A 119 2.73 -9.57 -20.26
CA PRO A 119 2.92 -9.59 -18.82
C PRO A 119 3.53 -8.30 -18.24
N ALA A 120 4.30 -7.55 -19.04
CA ALA A 120 4.88 -6.28 -18.61
C ALA A 120 3.79 -5.20 -18.47
N ALA A 121 2.78 -5.21 -19.32
CA ALA A 121 1.62 -4.33 -19.18
C ALA A 121 0.83 -4.63 -17.90
N ASN A 122 0.68 -5.91 -17.53
CA ASN A 122 0.06 -6.30 -16.27
C ASN A 122 0.85 -5.81 -15.05
N ALA A 123 2.17 -5.86 -15.14
CA ALA A 123 3.03 -5.37 -14.05
C ALA A 123 2.93 -3.85 -13.83
N GLN A 124 2.43 -3.10 -14.81
CA GLN A 124 2.21 -1.65 -14.74
C GLN A 124 0.75 -1.28 -14.43
N ALA A 125 -0.17 -2.23 -14.48
CA ALA A 125 -1.59 -1.97 -14.20
C ALA A 125 -1.79 -1.66 -12.72
N ILE A 126 -2.66 -0.69 -12.45
CA ILE A 126 -3.17 -0.46 -11.09
C ILE A 126 -4.20 -1.55 -10.81
N VAL A 127 -4.15 -2.10 -9.62
CA VAL A 127 -5.08 -3.12 -9.14
C VAL A 127 -6.17 -2.42 -8.33
N GLU A 128 -7.32 -2.17 -8.90
CA GLU A 128 -8.52 -1.51 -8.29
C GLU A 128 -8.24 -0.29 -7.40
N SER A 129 -7.01 -0.10 -6.99
CA SER A 129 -6.59 0.97 -6.09
C SER A 129 -6.42 2.33 -6.79
N GLU A 130 -6.84 2.47 -8.04
CA GLU A 130 -6.85 3.76 -8.75
C GLU A 130 -7.76 4.80 -8.10
N SER A 131 -8.82 4.38 -7.42
CA SER A 131 -9.70 5.27 -6.64
C SER A 131 -9.00 5.85 -5.39
N LEU A 132 -7.94 5.20 -4.93
CA LEU A 132 -7.12 5.64 -3.81
C LEU A 132 -5.89 6.44 -4.26
N LEU A 133 -5.68 6.58 -5.58
CA LEU A 133 -4.46 7.18 -6.11
C LEU A 133 -4.46 8.69 -5.90
N PHE A 134 -3.53 9.16 -5.08
CA PHE A 134 -3.29 10.58 -4.85
C PHE A 134 -2.37 11.21 -5.90
N GLY A 135 -1.33 10.47 -6.32
CA GLY A 135 -0.39 10.97 -7.31
C GLY A 135 0.52 9.90 -7.91
N ARG A 136 1.25 10.30 -8.97
CA ARG A 136 2.14 9.46 -9.78
C ARG A 136 3.50 10.11 -9.93
N ASN A 137 4.46 9.36 -10.47
CA ASN A 137 5.82 9.83 -10.77
C ASN A 137 6.68 10.18 -9.55
N PHE A 138 6.36 9.61 -8.40
CA PHE A 138 7.17 9.77 -7.18
C PHE A 138 8.39 8.84 -7.13
N GLY A 139 8.54 7.91 -8.09
CA GLY A 139 9.60 6.91 -8.06
C GLY A 139 9.40 5.88 -6.92
N VAL A 140 10.51 5.36 -6.41
CA VAL A 140 10.51 4.47 -5.23
C VAL A 140 10.37 5.32 -3.98
N VAL A 141 9.17 5.37 -3.42
CA VAL A 141 8.87 6.13 -2.19
C VAL A 141 9.32 5.33 -0.97
N THR A 142 10.20 5.92 -0.16
CA THR A 142 10.77 5.25 1.02
C THR A 142 10.32 5.85 2.34
N ASP A 143 9.89 7.10 2.36
CA ASP A 143 9.38 7.74 3.57
C ASP A 143 8.38 8.84 3.22
N ILE A 144 7.43 9.09 4.12
CA ILE A 144 6.41 10.12 4.00
C ILE A 144 6.24 10.78 5.36
N LYS A 145 6.36 12.11 5.42
CA LYS A 145 6.25 12.88 6.66
C LYS A 145 5.48 14.17 6.47
N THR A 146 4.71 14.55 7.47
CA THR A 146 4.24 15.94 7.58
C THR A 146 5.35 16.81 8.13
N GLY A 147 5.68 17.88 7.42
CA GLY A 147 6.67 18.86 7.85
C GLY A 147 6.12 19.86 8.87
N PRO A 148 6.99 20.67 9.47
CA PRO A 148 6.60 21.66 10.48
C PRO A 148 5.69 22.77 9.94
N ASN A 149 5.66 22.96 8.62
CA ASN A 149 4.76 23.89 7.94
C ASN A 149 3.38 23.26 7.61
N GLY A 150 3.16 21.99 8.00
CA GLY A 150 1.93 21.26 7.73
C GLY A 150 1.81 20.72 6.31
N ASN A 151 2.85 20.80 5.48
CA ASN A 151 2.89 20.24 4.13
C ASN A 151 3.34 18.77 4.18
N LEU A 152 3.04 18.00 3.14
CA LEU A 152 3.45 16.61 3.03
C LEU A 152 4.78 16.50 2.29
N PHE A 153 5.75 15.82 2.90
CA PHE A 153 7.06 15.53 2.30
C PHE A 153 7.14 14.04 1.93
N VAL A 154 7.61 13.77 0.72
CA VAL A 154 7.74 12.42 0.16
C VAL A 154 9.18 12.21 -0.28
N VAL A 155 9.84 11.22 0.29
CA VAL A 155 11.21 10.84 -0.05
C VAL A 155 11.20 9.81 -1.17
N SER A 156 11.87 10.10 -2.27
CA SER A 156 12.02 9.21 -3.42
C SER A 156 13.46 8.74 -3.56
N LEU A 157 13.66 7.44 -3.39
CA LEU A 157 14.97 6.81 -3.55
C LEU A 157 15.42 6.83 -5.02
N SER A 158 14.57 6.40 -5.94
CA SER A 158 14.95 6.27 -7.36
C SER A 158 15.15 7.61 -8.05
N ASN A 159 14.44 8.67 -7.61
CA ASN A 159 14.57 10.00 -8.19
C ASN A 159 15.63 10.84 -7.47
N GLY A 160 16.19 10.33 -6.36
CA GLY A 160 17.17 11.08 -5.55
C GLY A 160 16.60 12.41 -5.04
N ALA A 161 15.32 12.46 -4.69
CA ALA A 161 14.59 13.70 -4.45
C ALA A 161 13.71 13.62 -3.19
N ILE A 162 13.46 14.79 -2.61
CA ILE A 162 12.43 15.00 -1.60
C ILE A 162 11.40 15.94 -2.21
N TYR A 163 10.17 15.48 -2.35
CA TYR A 163 9.06 16.27 -2.86
C TYR A 163 8.31 16.90 -1.70
N GLU A 164 8.00 18.19 -1.83
CA GLU A 164 7.08 18.90 -0.95
C GLU A 164 5.75 19.09 -1.68
N ILE A 165 4.67 18.59 -1.07
CA ILE A 165 3.31 18.71 -1.59
C ILE A 165 2.57 19.72 -0.72
N PHE A 166 1.98 20.73 -1.37
CA PHE A 166 1.22 21.78 -0.70
C PHE A 166 0.08 22.28 -1.57
N ARG A 167 -0.93 22.86 -0.94
CA ARG A 167 -2.04 23.50 -1.64
C ARG A 167 -1.63 24.91 -2.11
N ARG A 168 -1.79 25.16 -3.40
CA ARG A 168 -1.72 26.55 -3.90
C ARG A 168 -2.88 27.37 -3.30
N LYS A 169 -2.57 28.57 -2.82
CA LYS A 169 -3.56 29.55 -2.39
C LYS A 169 -4.23 30.19 -3.59
#